data_48d74f5bd5c47d570dd6aae2136bc94a
#
_entry.id   48d74f5bd5c47d570dd6aae2136bc94a
#
_cell.length_a   1.000
_cell.length_b   1.000
_cell.length_c   1.000
_cell.angle_alpha   90.00
_cell.angle_beta   90.00
_cell.angle_gamma   90.00
#
_symmetry.space_group_name_H-M   'P 1'
#
loop_
_entity.id
_entity.type
_entity.pdbx_description
1 polymer ?
#
loop_
_entity_poly.entity_id
_entity_poly.type
_entity_poly.pdbx_seq_one_letter_code
_entity_poly.pdbx_strand_id
1 'polypeptide(L)'
;DDNGVLHVSVVEGIVERITPHGNKKTKDRVITREFNQKVGQPFNKFLVRRSVEKVYNLGFFDDVNVRLTQGSTEEMVNIEVDVLEHKTGTITLGAGYSDADGFVGIVEVGEENLRGTGDKVKVHWEFGGAAGYKNYSVSYLRPWIDRKGTSLGVTYYNQLNEYTDYNEKGQSVATYDRKSNGFNISLGRQTAEFTRDYVTLEHRKDTYVWDTKDSSGFRYDTNQSQGPRWNNHGYPFLASGYLKNNFGTTNSISWQKVFDSRDNVYEPTRGKRLSSTLQWGGHGLGGDFNFYKFTGEARTYKKVGNKQVLAFRGRIGWAVGDLPYSQLYTIGGSDSLRAYEDDQYRGKKMYNFTAEYRFPIWNKVSGALFTDLGDAWDAPNVPWFSHSKTFNASV
;
A
#
# COMPACT_ATOMS: atom_id res chain seq x y z
N ASP A 1 20.41 -64.17 -2.42
CA ASP A 1 21.07 -63.47 -1.33
C ASP A 1 21.74 -64.49 -0.40
N ASP A 2 23.01 -64.73 -0.64
CA ASP A 2 23.74 -65.83 0.02
C ASP A 2 24.15 -65.51 1.48
N ASN A 3 23.87 -64.34 2.02
CA ASN A 3 24.33 -63.94 3.35
C ASN A 3 23.28 -63.23 4.21
N GLY A 4 21.98 -63.21 3.86
CA GLY A 4 20.96 -62.52 4.62
C GLY A 4 21.09 -60.98 4.64
N VAL A 5 21.86 -60.40 3.72
CA VAL A 5 22.06 -58.98 3.56
C VAL A 5 21.07 -58.46 2.52
N LEU A 6 20.17 -57.55 2.95
CA LEU A 6 19.28 -56.83 2.06
C LEU A 6 20.04 -55.66 1.41
N HIS A 7 20.28 -55.75 0.11
CA HIS A 7 20.79 -54.60 -0.64
C HIS A 7 19.64 -53.71 -1.10
N VAL A 8 19.55 -52.51 -0.56
CA VAL A 8 18.60 -51.51 -0.98
C VAL A 8 19.33 -50.44 -1.81
N SER A 9 19.00 -50.38 -3.09
CA SER A 9 19.44 -49.28 -3.95
C SER A 9 18.40 -48.19 -3.92
N VAL A 10 18.81 -46.99 -3.47
CA VAL A 10 17.95 -45.80 -3.48
C VAL A 10 18.41 -44.87 -4.61
N VAL A 11 17.54 -44.64 -5.56
CA VAL A 11 17.79 -43.72 -6.67
C VAL A 11 17.07 -42.42 -6.37
N GLU A 12 17.81 -41.30 -6.30
CA GLU A 12 17.23 -39.94 -6.24
C GLU A 12 16.81 -39.54 -7.66
N GLY A 13 15.48 -39.31 -7.84
CA GLY A 13 14.97 -38.84 -9.12
C GLY A 13 15.41 -37.41 -9.40
N ILE A 14 16.10 -37.16 -10.51
CA ILE A 14 16.51 -35.84 -10.98
C ILE A 14 15.40 -35.25 -11.84
N VAL A 15 15.01 -34.00 -11.58
CA VAL A 15 13.97 -33.34 -12.36
C VAL A 15 14.48 -33.02 -13.76
N GLU A 16 13.88 -33.67 -14.76
CA GLU A 16 14.22 -33.45 -16.17
C GLU A 16 13.45 -32.25 -16.75
N ARG A 17 12.16 -32.15 -16.43
CA ARG A 17 11.28 -31.13 -17.00
C ARG A 17 10.16 -30.76 -16.05
N ILE A 18 9.65 -29.51 -16.20
CA ILE A 18 8.46 -28.99 -15.55
C ILE A 18 7.52 -28.51 -16.65
N THR A 19 6.39 -29.17 -16.83
CA THR A 19 5.47 -28.92 -17.94
C THR A 19 4.08 -28.53 -17.42
N PRO A 20 3.60 -27.31 -17.67
CA PRO A 20 2.22 -26.92 -17.39
C PRO A 20 1.22 -27.51 -18.38
N HIS A 21 0.04 -27.86 -17.89
CA HIS A 21 -1.11 -28.35 -18.66
C HIS A 21 -2.40 -27.65 -18.20
N GLY A 22 -3.35 -27.45 -19.12
CA GLY A 22 -4.62 -26.83 -18.81
C GLY A 22 -4.63 -25.30 -18.88
N ASN A 23 -3.47 -24.67 -19.00
CA ASN A 23 -3.33 -23.24 -19.19
C ASN A 23 -3.61 -22.81 -20.63
N LYS A 24 -4.81 -22.32 -20.87
CA LYS A 24 -5.25 -21.87 -22.21
C LYS A 24 -4.84 -20.42 -22.52
N LYS A 25 -4.96 -19.53 -21.55
CA LYS A 25 -4.60 -18.10 -21.61
C LYS A 25 -3.22 -17.84 -21.05
N THR A 26 -2.94 -18.38 -19.87
CA THR A 26 -1.68 -18.17 -19.13
C THR A 26 -0.52 -18.83 -19.84
N LYS A 27 0.55 -18.08 -20.07
CA LYS A 27 1.77 -18.63 -20.70
C LYS A 27 2.52 -19.53 -19.72
N ASP A 28 3.10 -20.63 -20.21
CA ASP A 28 3.86 -21.62 -19.41
C ASP A 28 4.89 -20.98 -18.50
N ARG A 29 5.61 -19.99 -19.01
CA ARG A 29 6.62 -19.25 -18.25
C ARG A 29 6.07 -18.58 -16.99
N VAL A 30 4.76 -18.24 -16.94
CA VAL A 30 4.14 -17.61 -15.79
C VAL A 30 4.00 -18.61 -14.66
N ILE A 31 3.75 -19.87 -14.99
CA ILE A 31 3.65 -20.98 -14.06
C ILE A 31 5.07 -21.44 -13.64
N THR A 32 5.93 -21.73 -14.62
CA THR A 32 7.25 -22.31 -14.38
C THR A 32 8.20 -21.38 -13.62
N ARG A 33 8.08 -20.06 -13.78
CA ARG A 33 8.89 -19.09 -13.03
C ARG A 33 8.64 -19.11 -11.52
N GLU A 34 7.45 -19.54 -11.09
CA GLU A 34 7.10 -19.64 -9.65
C GLU A 34 7.68 -20.89 -8.99
N PHE A 35 8.21 -21.82 -9.79
CA PHE A 35 8.80 -23.05 -9.26
C PHE A 35 10.15 -22.78 -8.58
N ASN A 36 10.23 -23.15 -7.30
CA ASN A 36 11.49 -23.16 -6.55
C ASN A 36 12.35 -24.36 -6.92
N GLN A 37 11.72 -25.52 -7.23
CA GLN A 37 12.39 -26.69 -7.78
C GLN A 37 12.95 -26.36 -9.16
N LYS A 38 14.22 -26.68 -9.39
CA LYS A 38 14.89 -26.44 -10.66
C LYS A 38 15.11 -27.74 -11.43
N VAL A 39 15.06 -27.64 -12.76
CA VAL A 39 15.46 -28.69 -13.68
C VAL A 39 16.95 -29.02 -13.44
N GLY A 40 17.31 -30.30 -13.51
CA GLY A 40 18.66 -30.80 -13.25
C GLY A 40 19.02 -30.97 -11.77
N GLN A 41 18.09 -30.72 -10.84
CA GLN A 41 18.29 -30.93 -9.40
C GLN A 41 17.49 -32.15 -8.91
N PRO A 42 17.94 -32.81 -7.83
CA PRO A 42 17.15 -33.85 -7.18
C PRO A 42 15.74 -33.34 -6.82
N PHE A 43 14.74 -34.22 -7.03
CA PHE A 43 13.37 -33.93 -6.70
C PHE A 43 13.21 -33.68 -5.21
N ASN A 44 12.61 -32.53 -4.85
CA ASN A 44 12.33 -32.18 -3.48
C ASN A 44 10.83 -31.86 -3.31
N LYS A 45 10.13 -32.73 -2.60
CA LYS A 45 8.69 -32.62 -2.34
C LYS A 45 8.30 -31.28 -1.68
N PHE A 46 9.15 -30.76 -0.78
CA PHE A 46 8.85 -29.50 -0.08
C PHE A 46 8.97 -28.31 -1.03
N LEU A 47 9.98 -28.30 -1.91
CA LEU A 47 10.13 -27.25 -2.92
C LEU A 47 8.98 -27.26 -3.92
N VAL A 48 8.55 -28.45 -4.36
CA VAL A 48 7.41 -28.58 -5.28
C VAL A 48 6.12 -28.14 -4.63
N ARG A 49 5.83 -28.59 -3.40
CA ARG A 49 4.64 -28.14 -2.66
C ARG A 49 4.60 -26.61 -2.53
N ARG A 50 5.74 -26.01 -2.15
CA ARG A 50 5.83 -24.55 -2.04
C ARG A 50 5.63 -23.85 -3.39
N SER A 51 6.08 -24.46 -4.47
CA SER A 51 5.86 -23.95 -5.83
C SER A 51 4.38 -23.99 -6.22
N VAL A 52 3.68 -25.08 -5.92
CA VAL A 52 2.23 -25.21 -6.14
C VAL A 52 1.47 -24.11 -5.39
N GLU A 53 1.81 -23.87 -4.12
CA GLU A 53 1.21 -22.78 -3.34
C GLU A 53 1.45 -21.41 -3.98
N LYS A 54 2.64 -21.17 -4.54
CA LYS A 54 2.95 -19.91 -5.25
C LYS A 54 2.14 -19.77 -6.54
N VAL A 55 2.02 -20.84 -7.33
CA VAL A 55 1.23 -20.84 -8.57
C VAL A 55 -0.25 -20.60 -8.25
N TYR A 56 -0.80 -21.28 -7.24
CA TYR A 56 -2.17 -21.06 -6.78
C TYR A 56 -2.39 -19.61 -6.31
N ASN A 57 -1.44 -19.05 -5.58
CA ASN A 57 -1.50 -17.67 -5.08
C ASN A 57 -1.35 -16.58 -6.15
N LEU A 58 -1.06 -16.94 -7.42
CA LEU A 58 -1.20 -16.00 -8.53
C LEU A 58 -2.63 -15.50 -8.71
N GLY A 59 -3.62 -16.29 -8.28
CA GLY A 59 -5.03 -15.95 -8.39
C GLY A 59 -5.57 -16.09 -9.83
N PHE A 60 -5.01 -17.01 -10.64
CA PHE A 60 -5.43 -17.26 -12.03
C PHE A 60 -6.09 -18.62 -12.19
N PHE A 61 -6.02 -19.45 -11.16
CA PHE A 61 -6.39 -20.86 -11.20
C PHE A 61 -7.34 -21.22 -10.06
N ASP A 62 -8.39 -21.97 -10.39
CA ASP A 62 -9.30 -22.58 -9.41
C ASP A 62 -8.64 -23.79 -8.74
N ASP A 63 -7.75 -24.48 -9.47
CA ASP A 63 -7.04 -25.64 -8.97
C ASP A 63 -5.64 -25.74 -9.59
N VAL A 64 -4.68 -26.28 -8.81
CA VAL A 64 -3.30 -26.53 -9.21
C VAL A 64 -2.85 -27.87 -8.62
N ASN A 65 -2.66 -28.85 -9.47
CA ASN A 65 -2.20 -30.19 -9.11
C ASN A 65 -0.86 -30.50 -9.74
N VAL A 66 -0.10 -31.41 -9.13
CA VAL A 66 1.16 -31.91 -9.67
C VAL A 66 1.13 -33.42 -9.74
N ARG A 67 1.50 -33.93 -10.90
CA ARG A 67 1.77 -35.35 -11.15
C ARG A 67 3.24 -35.56 -11.48
N LEU A 68 3.79 -36.66 -11.02
CA LEU A 68 5.13 -37.09 -11.40
C LEU A 68 5.02 -38.16 -12.47
N THR A 69 5.80 -38.03 -13.54
CA THR A 69 5.91 -39.06 -14.59
C THR A 69 7.38 -39.41 -14.78
N GLN A 70 7.63 -40.63 -15.25
CA GLN A 70 8.99 -41.09 -15.53
C GLN A 70 9.61 -40.20 -16.64
N GLY A 71 10.87 -39.86 -16.47
CA GLY A 71 11.64 -39.13 -17.48
C GLY A 71 12.24 -40.03 -18.53
N SER A 72 13.27 -39.52 -19.23
CA SER A 72 13.97 -40.25 -20.29
C SER A 72 14.76 -41.48 -19.79
N THR A 73 15.12 -41.52 -18.50
CA THR A 73 15.77 -42.64 -17.82
C THR A 73 15.08 -42.96 -16.50
N GLU A 74 15.43 -44.09 -15.87
CA GLU A 74 14.86 -44.46 -14.56
C GLU A 74 15.21 -43.46 -13.44
N GLU A 75 16.30 -42.73 -13.59
CA GLU A 75 16.75 -41.71 -12.65
C GLU A 75 16.13 -40.33 -12.90
N MET A 76 15.40 -40.16 -13.99
CA MET A 76 14.78 -38.89 -14.36
C MET A 76 13.30 -38.86 -14.05
N VAL A 77 12.83 -37.70 -13.57
CA VAL A 77 11.43 -37.48 -13.27
C VAL A 77 10.92 -36.15 -13.90
N ASN A 78 9.76 -36.23 -14.54
CA ASN A 78 9.06 -35.05 -15.05
C ASN A 78 8.00 -34.60 -14.04
N ILE A 79 7.89 -33.30 -13.88
CA ILE A 79 6.84 -32.64 -13.08
C ILE A 79 5.79 -32.10 -14.04
N GLU A 80 4.63 -32.74 -14.08
CA GLU A 80 3.46 -32.28 -14.83
C GLU A 80 2.58 -31.43 -13.91
N VAL A 81 2.30 -30.17 -14.31
CA VAL A 81 1.56 -29.20 -13.52
C VAL A 81 0.20 -28.99 -14.17
N ASP A 82 -0.83 -29.65 -13.64
CA ASP A 82 -2.19 -29.52 -14.15
C ASP A 82 -2.88 -28.35 -13.48
N VAL A 83 -3.33 -27.37 -14.27
CA VAL A 83 -4.03 -26.18 -13.77
C VAL A 83 -5.42 -26.04 -14.38
N LEU A 84 -6.34 -25.52 -13.60
CA LEU A 84 -7.68 -25.14 -14.03
C LEU A 84 -7.81 -23.63 -14.01
N GLU A 85 -7.75 -22.99 -15.19
CA GLU A 85 -7.85 -21.53 -15.30
C GLU A 85 -9.25 -21.01 -15.03
N HIS A 86 -9.32 -19.86 -14.34
CA HIS A 86 -10.54 -19.07 -14.28
C HIS A 86 -10.41 -17.69 -14.95
N LYS A 87 -11.51 -16.96 -15.04
CA LYS A 87 -11.51 -15.61 -15.59
C LYS A 87 -10.86 -14.65 -14.61
N THR A 88 -9.86 -13.90 -15.06
CA THR A 88 -9.05 -12.98 -14.26
C THR A 88 -9.46 -11.50 -14.41
N GLY A 89 -10.43 -11.22 -15.26
CA GLY A 89 -11.04 -9.90 -15.39
C GLY A 89 -12.08 -9.65 -14.29
N THR A 90 -12.04 -8.47 -13.68
CA THR A 90 -12.95 -8.05 -12.62
C THR A 90 -13.60 -6.72 -12.94
N ILE A 91 -14.86 -6.57 -12.57
CA ILE A 91 -15.58 -5.30 -12.59
C ILE A 91 -16.20 -5.15 -11.20
N THR A 92 -15.84 -4.08 -10.52
CA THR A 92 -16.39 -3.72 -9.21
C THR A 92 -17.18 -2.44 -9.33
N LEU A 93 -18.40 -2.43 -8.83
CA LEU A 93 -19.24 -1.25 -8.70
C LEU A 93 -19.48 -1.01 -7.22
N GLY A 94 -19.27 0.22 -6.80
CA GLY A 94 -19.47 0.63 -5.42
C GLY A 94 -20.22 1.96 -5.34
N ALA A 95 -20.87 2.19 -4.21
CA ALA A 95 -21.45 3.47 -3.86
C ALA A 95 -21.27 3.69 -2.35
N GLY A 96 -20.98 4.90 -1.96
CA GLY A 96 -20.80 5.30 -0.59
C GLY A 96 -21.41 6.68 -0.34
N TYR A 97 -21.65 6.96 0.93
CA TYR A 97 -22.05 8.27 1.39
C TYR A 97 -21.24 8.61 2.65
N SER A 98 -20.70 9.80 2.69
CA SER A 98 -20.15 10.39 3.91
C SER A 98 -20.69 11.81 4.10
N ASP A 99 -20.71 12.31 5.32
CA ASP A 99 -21.14 13.68 5.59
C ASP A 99 -20.18 14.71 4.98
N ALA A 100 -18.91 14.36 4.86
CA ALA A 100 -17.89 15.21 4.26
C ALA A 100 -17.98 15.24 2.73
N ASP A 101 -18.08 14.05 2.09
CA ASP A 101 -18.00 13.93 0.64
C ASP A 101 -19.35 13.87 -0.07
N GLY A 102 -20.45 13.61 0.67
CA GLY A 102 -21.74 13.31 0.08
C GLY A 102 -21.79 11.94 -0.60
N PHE A 103 -22.60 11.80 -1.65
CA PHE A 103 -22.71 10.55 -2.39
C PHE A 103 -21.56 10.38 -3.38
N VAL A 104 -20.87 9.25 -3.31
CA VAL A 104 -19.75 8.88 -4.19
C VAL A 104 -20.04 7.56 -4.87
N GLY A 105 -19.88 7.50 -6.18
CA GLY A 105 -19.92 6.28 -6.99
C GLY A 105 -18.52 5.84 -7.39
N ILE A 106 -18.26 4.54 -7.39
CA ILE A 106 -16.97 3.92 -7.72
C ILE A 106 -17.18 2.88 -8.81
N VAL A 107 -16.35 2.94 -9.84
CA VAL A 107 -16.22 1.90 -10.88
C VAL A 107 -14.75 1.49 -10.95
N GLU A 108 -14.51 0.20 -10.79
CA GLU A 108 -13.18 -0.36 -10.95
C GLU A 108 -13.21 -1.50 -11.97
N VAL A 109 -12.31 -1.45 -12.95
CA VAL A 109 -12.11 -2.50 -13.94
C VAL A 109 -10.67 -2.99 -13.84
N GLY A 110 -10.51 -4.30 -13.65
CA GLY A 110 -9.21 -4.93 -13.48
C GLY A 110 -9.04 -6.13 -14.40
N GLU A 111 -7.80 -6.41 -14.78
CA GLU A 111 -7.36 -7.65 -15.40
C GLU A 111 -6.06 -8.08 -14.71
N GLU A 112 -6.11 -9.23 -14.03
CA GLU A 112 -5.00 -9.72 -13.22
C GLU A 112 -3.98 -10.52 -14.06
N ASN A 113 -4.35 -10.96 -15.27
CA ASN A 113 -3.51 -11.76 -16.15
C ASN A 113 -3.63 -11.29 -17.60
N LEU A 114 -3.19 -10.06 -17.86
CA LEU A 114 -3.26 -9.42 -19.17
C LEU A 114 -2.53 -10.24 -20.23
N ARG A 115 -3.26 -10.69 -21.27
CA ARG A 115 -2.72 -11.52 -22.37
C ARG A 115 -1.98 -12.79 -21.90
N GLY A 116 -2.29 -13.28 -20.69
CA GLY A 116 -1.67 -14.47 -20.13
C GLY A 116 -0.20 -14.30 -19.69
N THR A 117 0.27 -13.07 -19.52
CA THR A 117 1.66 -12.77 -19.12
C THR A 117 1.83 -12.65 -17.61
N GLY A 118 0.73 -12.66 -16.86
CA GLY A 118 0.68 -12.36 -15.44
C GLY A 118 0.81 -10.85 -15.14
N ASP A 119 0.77 -10.01 -16.18
CA ASP A 119 0.73 -8.56 -16.02
C ASP A 119 -0.67 -8.15 -15.57
N LYS A 120 -0.75 -7.13 -14.71
CA LYS A 120 -2.00 -6.63 -14.16
C LYS A 120 -2.26 -5.22 -14.63
N VAL A 121 -3.51 -4.94 -14.97
CA VAL A 121 -4.01 -3.59 -15.29
C VAL A 121 -5.24 -3.33 -14.44
N LYS A 122 -5.32 -2.12 -13.90
CA LYS A 122 -6.46 -1.67 -13.11
C LYS A 122 -6.79 -0.24 -13.49
N VAL A 123 -8.04 0.01 -13.75
CA VAL A 123 -8.62 1.34 -13.94
C VAL A 123 -9.62 1.56 -12.81
N HIS A 124 -9.40 2.59 -12.03
CA HIS A 124 -10.28 3.02 -10.97
C HIS A 124 -10.86 4.38 -11.33
N TRP A 125 -12.15 4.53 -11.19
CA TRP A 125 -12.86 5.78 -11.40
C TRP A 125 -13.85 6.01 -10.27
N GLU A 126 -13.77 7.19 -9.68
CA GLU A 126 -14.63 7.66 -8.62
C GLU A 126 -15.27 8.97 -9.06
N PHE A 127 -16.58 9.10 -8.84
CA PHE A 127 -17.35 10.26 -9.29
C PHE A 127 -18.44 10.61 -8.27
N GLY A 128 -18.87 11.87 -8.28
CA GLY A 128 -19.83 12.41 -7.32
C GLY A 128 -19.13 13.23 -6.25
N GLY A 129 -19.62 13.15 -5.03
CA GLY A 129 -19.12 13.94 -3.91
C GLY A 129 -19.59 15.40 -3.93
N ALA A 130 -19.43 16.10 -2.81
CA ALA A 130 -19.81 17.51 -2.65
C ALA A 130 -19.04 18.41 -3.63
N ALA A 131 -17.77 18.11 -3.89
CA ALA A 131 -16.91 18.83 -4.83
C ALA A 131 -17.08 18.41 -6.30
N GLY A 132 -17.96 17.45 -6.59
CA GLY A 132 -18.16 16.92 -7.95
C GLY A 132 -16.94 16.15 -8.46
N TYR A 133 -16.43 15.20 -7.67
CA TYR A 133 -15.22 14.42 -7.94
C TYR A 133 -15.25 13.72 -9.29
N LYS A 134 -14.11 13.73 -9.95
CA LYS A 134 -13.80 12.95 -11.15
C LYS A 134 -12.42 12.33 -10.96
N ASN A 135 -12.30 11.53 -9.89
CA ASN A 135 -11.05 10.90 -9.53
C ASN A 135 -10.83 9.67 -10.39
N TYR A 136 -9.65 9.51 -10.95
CA TYR A 136 -9.32 8.32 -11.70
C TYR A 136 -7.85 7.96 -11.54
N SER A 137 -7.59 6.68 -11.60
CA SER A 137 -6.23 6.16 -11.71
C SER A 137 -6.16 4.98 -12.67
N VAL A 138 -5.01 4.85 -13.31
CA VAL A 138 -4.67 3.73 -14.17
C VAL A 138 -3.37 3.14 -13.65
N SER A 139 -3.39 1.87 -13.32
CA SER A 139 -2.24 1.15 -12.79
C SER A 139 -1.89 -0.02 -13.69
N TYR A 140 -0.60 -0.21 -13.94
CA TYR A 140 -0.02 -1.35 -14.61
C TYR A 140 1.04 -1.96 -13.71
N LEU A 141 1.00 -3.27 -13.53
CA LEU A 141 2.01 -4.03 -12.78
C LEU A 141 2.49 -5.21 -13.60
N ARG A 142 3.78 -5.27 -13.86
CA ARG A 142 4.48 -6.44 -14.37
C ARG A 142 5.28 -7.09 -13.24
N PRO A 143 4.89 -8.26 -12.75
CA PRO A 143 5.55 -8.92 -11.60
C PRO A 143 6.99 -9.34 -11.84
N TRP A 144 7.34 -9.65 -13.10
CA TRP A 144 8.65 -10.14 -13.48
C TRP A 144 9.17 -9.43 -14.74
N ILE A 145 10.08 -8.47 -14.58
CA ILE A 145 10.80 -7.85 -15.71
C ILE A 145 12.15 -8.51 -15.97
N ASP A 146 12.67 -9.26 -14.99
CA ASP A 146 13.94 -9.96 -15.07
C ASP A 146 13.84 -11.37 -14.45
N ARG A 147 14.93 -12.16 -14.56
CA ARG A 147 15.02 -13.52 -13.99
C ARG A 147 15.06 -13.56 -12.45
N LYS A 148 15.25 -12.42 -11.80
CA LYS A 148 15.34 -12.30 -10.34
C LYS A 148 14.00 -11.94 -9.69
N GLY A 149 12.91 -11.86 -10.47
CA GLY A 149 11.59 -11.52 -9.97
C GLY A 149 11.42 -10.05 -9.59
N THR A 150 12.12 -9.15 -10.30
CA THR A 150 11.87 -7.72 -10.12
C THR A 150 10.54 -7.35 -10.74
N SER A 151 9.67 -6.70 -9.99
CA SER A 151 8.40 -6.15 -10.47
C SER A 151 8.57 -4.71 -10.94
N LEU A 152 7.81 -4.32 -11.95
CA LEU A 152 7.65 -2.95 -12.41
C LEU A 152 6.19 -2.55 -12.27
N GLY A 153 5.93 -1.53 -11.45
CA GLY A 153 4.64 -0.88 -11.32
C GLY A 153 4.67 0.52 -11.93
N VAL A 154 3.62 0.89 -12.65
CA VAL A 154 3.41 2.25 -13.14
C VAL A 154 1.98 2.64 -12.80
N THR A 155 1.79 3.78 -12.16
CA THR A 155 0.47 4.31 -11.84
C THR A 155 0.40 5.77 -12.26
N TYR A 156 -0.64 6.13 -12.97
CA TYR A 156 -1.05 7.50 -13.23
C TYR A 156 -2.34 7.78 -12.46
N TYR A 157 -2.46 8.97 -11.88
CA TYR A 157 -3.65 9.37 -11.13
C TYR A 157 -3.97 10.85 -11.32
N ASN A 158 -5.27 11.16 -11.20
CA ASN A 158 -5.78 12.51 -11.09
C ASN A 158 -6.92 12.49 -10.06
N GLN A 159 -6.77 13.28 -9.01
CA GLN A 159 -7.65 13.26 -7.86
C GLN A 159 -8.00 14.70 -7.46
N LEU A 160 -9.25 14.92 -7.16
CA LEU A 160 -9.77 16.14 -6.53
C LEU A 160 -10.48 15.73 -5.25
N ASN A 161 -9.97 16.17 -4.11
CA ASN A 161 -10.54 15.83 -2.80
C ASN A 161 -10.71 17.09 -1.98
N GLU A 162 -11.79 17.12 -1.21
CA GLU A 162 -12.00 18.13 -0.18
C GLU A 162 -11.16 17.82 1.05
N TYR A 163 -10.61 18.84 1.65
CA TYR A 163 -9.81 18.75 2.88
C TYR A 163 -10.30 19.78 3.88
N THR A 164 -10.46 19.34 5.13
CA THR A 164 -10.68 20.24 6.26
C THR A 164 -9.42 20.32 7.10
N ASP A 165 -8.94 21.52 7.31
CA ASP A 165 -7.81 21.80 8.17
C ASP A 165 -8.25 22.17 9.56
N TYR A 166 -7.55 21.64 10.55
CA TYR A 166 -7.80 21.89 11.97
C TYR A 166 -6.64 22.62 12.62
N ASN A 167 -6.93 23.40 13.65
CA ASN A 167 -5.89 23.88 14.56
C ASN A 167 -5.58 22.79 15.61
N GLU A 168 -4.58 23.04 16.47
CA GLU A 168 -4.19 22.13 17.55
C GLU A 168 -5.28 21.80 18.57
N LYS A 169 -6.37 22.59 18.59
CA LYS A 169 -7.55 22.38 19.46
C LYS A 169 -8.67 21.56 18.79
N GLY A 170 -8.46 21.09 17.55
CA GLY A 170 -9.46 20.36 16.79
C GLY A 170 -10.57 21.24 16.20
N GLN A 171 -10.38 22.57 16.16
CA GLN A 171 -11.33 23.47 15.54
C GLN A 171 -11.04 23.58 14.04
N SER A 172 -12.04 23.38 13.20
CA SER A 172 -11.94 23.60 11.76
C SER A 172 -11.56 25.04 11.44
N VAL A 173 -10.52 25.22 10.65
CA VAL A 173 -10.01 26.54 10.26
C VAL A 173 -10.22 26.84 8.79
N ALA A 174 -10.24 25.84 7.93
CA ALA A 174 -10.53 25.98 6.51
C ALA A 174 -10.99 24.65 5.90
N THR A 175 -11.86 24.75 4.91
CA THR A 175 -12.21 23.66 4.00
C THR A 175 -11.87 24.11 2.58
N TYR A 176 -11.22 23.24 1.79
CA TYR A 176 -10.79 23.55 0.43
C TYR A 176 -10.62 22.29 -0.39
N ASP A 177 -10.65 22.44 -1.70
CA ASP A 177 -10.36 21.38 -2.64
C ASP A 177 -8.88 21.36 -3.04
N ARG A 178 -8.28 20.18 -3.02
CA ARG A 178 -6.94 19.95 -3.56
C ARG A 178 -7.00 19.00 -4.74
N LYS A 179 -6.51 19.48 -5.87
CA LYS A 179 -6.29 18.64 -7.05
C LYS A 179 -4.87 18.12 -7.03
N SER A 180 -4.73 16.79 -7.03
CA SER A 180 -3.45 16.08 -7.10
C SER A 180 -3.41 15.27 -8.39
N ASN A 181 -2.44 15.49 -9.24
CA ASN A 181 -2.18 14.66 -10.40
C ASN A 181 -0.72 14.26 -10.47
N GLY A 182 -0.46 13.10 -11.03
CA GLY A 182 0.91 12.62 -11.10
C GLY A 182 1.01 11.18 -11.59
N PHE A 183 2.25 10.72 -11.60
CA PHE A 183 2.56 9.33 -11.87
C PHE A 183 3.66 8.84 -10.94
N ASN A 184 3.68 7.54 -10.71
CA ASN A 184 4.79 6.88 -10.06
C ASN A 184 5.25 5.66 -10.86
N ILE A 185 6.55 5.37 -10.79
CA ILE A 185 7.19 4.19 -11.35
C ILE A 185 7.91 3.49 -10.21
N SER A 186 7.52 2.26 -9.93
CA SER A 186 8.04 1.48 -8.81
C SER A 186 8.70 0.20 -9.28
N LEU A 187 9.91 -0.05 -8.82
CA LEU A 187 10.61 -1.31 -8.96
C LEU A 187 10.59 -2.03 -7.60
N GLY A 188 10.08 -3.26 -7.58
CA GLY A 188 10.01 -4.06 -6.36
C GLY A 188 10.75 -5.38 -6.51
N ARG A 189 11.52 -5.81 -5.51
CA ARG A 189 12.21 -7.10 -5.51
C ARG A 189 12.12 -7.78 -4.15
N GLN A 190 11.86 -9.07 -4.18
CA GLN A 190 12.00 -9.91 -2.99
C GLN A 190 13.49 -10.16 -2.75
N THR A 191 14.01 -9.71 -1.61
CA THR A 191 15.43 -9.82 -1.24
C THR A 191 15.69 -10.93 -0.22
N ALA A 192 14.63 -11.34 0.53
CA ALA A 192 14.64 -12.52 1.39
C ALA A 192 13.22 -13.10 1.48
N GLU A 193 13.03 -14.23 2.15
CA GLU A 193 11.75 -14.95 2.21
C GLU A 193 10.56 -14.05 2.60
N PHE A 194 10.75 -13.20 3.61
CA PHE A 194 9.72 -12.27 4.11
C PHE A 194 10.06 -10.80 3.83
N THR A 195 11.08 -10.53 3.00
CA THR A 195 11.58 -9.17 2.79
C THR A 195 11.46 -8.76 1.34
N ARG A 196 10.93 -7.56 1.12
CA ARG A 196 10.84 -6.94 -0.20
C ARG A 196 11.33 -5.50 -0.14
N ASP A 197 12.14 -5.13 -1.11
CA ASP A 197 12.62 -3.77 -1.32
C ASP A 197 11.90 -3.14 -2.50
N TYR A 198 11.58 -1.85 -2.39
CA TYR A 198 10.97 -1.04 -3.45
C TYR A 198 11.78 0.23 -3.65
N VAL A 199 11.96 0.60 -4.91
CA VAL A 199 12.43 1.93 -5.30
C VAL A 199 11.34 2.57 -6.15
N THR A 200 10.85 3.74 -5.76
CA THR A 200 9.78 4.43 -6.45
C THR A 200 10.22 5.84 -6.85
N LEU A 201 10.03 6.18 -8.12
CA LEU A 201 10.10 7.54 -8.64
C LEU A 201 8.68 8.09 -8.70
N GLU A 202 8.47 9.28 -8.17
CA GLU A 202 7.18 9.97 -8.17
C GLU A 202 7.32 11.37 -8.76
N HIS A 203 6.39 11.69 -9.65
CA HIS A 203 6.09 13.04 -10.08
C HIS A 203 4.67 13.36 -9.65
N ARG A 204 4.50 14.41 -8.84
CA ARG A 204 3.21 14.83 -8.30
C ARG A 204 3.07 16.33 -8.40
N LYS A 205 1.91 16.80 -8.84
CA LYS A 205 1.53 18.20 -8.81
C LYS A 205 0.29 18.38 -7.96
N ASP A 206 0.42 19.15 -6.87
CA ASP A 206 -0.68 19.57 -6.02
C ASP A 206 -1.09 21.00 -6.38
N THR A 207 -2.37 21.19 -6.64
CA THR A 207 -2.95 22.49 -6.98
C THR A 207 -4.10 22.78 -6.03
N TYR A 208 -4.09 23.95 -5.46
CA TYR A 208 -5.21 24.47 -4.69
C TYR A 208 -6.36 24.79 -5.64
N VAL A 209 -7.57 24.29 -5.32
CA VAL A 209 -8.78 24.59 -6.08
C VAL A 209 -9.70 25.43 -5.21
N TRP A 210 -10.08 26.57 -5.76
CA TRP A 210 -10.98 27.49 -5.08
C TRP A 210 -12.37 26.89 -4.99
N ASP A 211 -12.88 26.73 -3.77
CA ASP A 211 -14.27 26.35 -3.58
C ASP A 211 -15.18 27.56 -3.84
N THR A 212 -15.98 27.48 -4.89
CA THR A 212 -16.99 28.47 -5.23
C THR A 212 -18.33 28.23 -4.54
N LYS A 213 -18.45 27.12 -3.80
CA LYS A 213 -19.71 26.61 -3.25
C LYS A 213 -19.85 26.81 -1.74
N ASP A 214 -18.91 27.49 -1.11
CA ASP A 214 -19.03 27.76 0.32
C ASP A 214 -20.30 28.54 0.63
N SER A 215 -21.27 27.86 1.24
CA SER A 215 -22.55 28.43 1.67
C SER A 215 -22.40 29.47 2.78
N SER A 216 -21.24 29.60 3.40
CA SER A 216 -20.94 30.57 4.46
C SER A 216 -20.69 32.00 3.94
N GLY A 217 -20.66 32.18 2.61
CA GLY A 217 -20.41 33.48 1.97
C GLY A 217 -18.95 33.90 1.94
N PHE A 218 -18.04 33.10 2.42
CA PHE A 218 -16.61 33.34 2.29
C PHE A 218 -16.15 32.90 0.90
N ARG A 219 -16.08 33.85 -0.02
CA ARG A 219 -15.42 33.62 -1.31
C ARG A 219 -13.93 33.76 -1.13
N TYR A 220 -13.19 32.77 -1.60
CA TYR A 220 -11.74 32.87 -1.74
C TYR A 220 -11.40 34.00 -2.72
N ASP A 221 -10.34 34.74 -2.43
CA ASP A 221 -9.90 35.80 -3.35
C ASP A 221 -9.42 35.19 -4.67
N THR A 222 -10.01 35.63 -5.76
CA THR A 222 -9.68 35.19 -7.11
C THR A 222 -8.24 35.53 -7.54
N ASN A 223 -7.55 36.40 -6.81
CA ASN A 223 -6.17 36.79 -7.11
C ASN A 223 -5.10 35.80 -6.64
N GLN A 224 -5.48 34.68 -6.01
CA GLN A 224 -4.57 33.60 -5.54
C GLN A 224 -3.39 34.09 -4.67
N SER A 225 -3.21 35.38 -4.50
CA SER A 225 -2.12 35.97 -3.73
C SER A 225 -2.36 35.96 -2.23
N GLN A 226 -3.59 35.83 -1.81
CA GLN A 226 -4.01 35.97 -0.42
C GLN A 226 -4.28 34.63 0.30
N GLY A 227 -4.32 33.52 -0.43
CA GLY A 227 -4.61 32.21 0.15
C GLY A 227 -6.07 32.01 0.57
N PRO A 228 -6.40 30.87 1.19
CA PRO A 228 -7.74 30.57 1.64
C PRO A 228 -8.20 31.51 2.75
N ARG A 229 -9.47 31.88 2.73
CA ARG A 229 -10.11 32.54 3.86
C ARG A 229 -10.51 31.50 4.89
N TRP A 230 -10.23 31.82 6.14
CA TRP A 230 -10.59 30.97 7.27
C TRP A 230 -12.04 31.21 7.67
N ASN A 231 -12.73 30.14 8.02
CA ASN A 231 -14.03 30.24 8.60
C ASN A 231 -13.97 30.95 9.98
N ASN A 232 -15.08 31.23 10.60
CA ASN A 232 -15.34 32.08 11.74
C ASN A 232 -14.43 32.00 12.99
N HIS A 233 -13.25 31.41 12.92
CA HIS A 233 -12.34 31.27 14.05
C HIS A 233 -11.26 32.36 14.14
N GLY A 234 -11.41 33.46 13.38
CA GLY A 234 -10.61 34.68 13.55
C GLY A 234 -9.18 34.61 13.05
N TYR A 235 -8.81 33.64 12.26
CA TYR A 235 -7.50 33.59 11.68
C TYR A 235 -7.36 34.60 10.54
N PRO A 236 -6.28 35.42 10.50
CA PRO A 236 -6.03 36.35 9.43
C PRO A 236 -5.83 35.65 8.09
N PHE A 237 -5.96 36.39 7.02
CA PHE A 237 -5.51 35.94 5.69
C PHE A 237 -4.11 35.37 5.77
N LEU A 238 -3.90 34.26 5.09
CA LEU A 238 -2.58 33.70 4.95
C LEU A 238 -1.67 34.69 4.23
N ALA A 239 -0.47 34.81 4.76
CA ALA A 239 0.56 35.62 4.15
C ALA A 239 0.77 35.24 2.67
N SER A 240 1.05 36.22 1.84
CA SER A 240 1.44 36.01 0.46
C SER A 240 2.60 35.02 0.41
N GLY A 241 2.38 33.83 -0.15
CA GLY A 241 3.40 32.77 -0.16
C GLY A 241 2.89 31.44 0.37
N TYR A 242 1.80 31.38 1.10
CA TYR A 242 1.25 30.10 1.58
C TYR A 242 1.03 29.11 0.44
N LEU A 243 0.38 29.53 -0.64
CA LEU A 243 0.12 28.67 -1.79
C LEU A 243 1.43 28.22 -2.44
N LYS A 244 2.39 29.15 -2.63
CA LYS A 244 3.71 28.81 -3.19
C LYS A 244 4.50 27.85 -2.31
N ASN A 245 4.40 27.98 -0.99
CA ASN A 245 5.15 27.17 -0.05
C ASN A 245 4.52 25.81 0.22
N ASN A 246 3.27 25.57 -0.19
CA ASN A 246 2.53 24.36 0.15
C ASN A 246 1.94 23.63 -1.06
N PHE A 247 1.80 24.31 -2.21
CA PHE A 247 1.25 23.73 -3.44
C PHE A 247 2.28 23.89 -4.58
N GLY A 248 2.39 22.89 -5.42
CA GLY A 248 3.36 22.88 -6.51
C GLY A 248 3.72 21.47 -6.93
N THR A 249 4.83 21.34 -7.60
CA THR A 249 5.36 20.08 -8.13
C THR A 249 6.34 19.47 -7.16
N THR A 250 6.11 18.20 -6.82
CA THR A 250 7.03 17.36 -6.05
C THR A 250 7.57 16.26 -6.96
N ASN A 251 8.88 16.22 -7.17
CA ASN A 251 9.57 15.10 -7.77
C ASN A 251 10.37 14.40 -6.69
N SER A 252 10.21 13.11 -6.55
CA SER A 252 10.91 12.37 -5.49
C SER A 252 11.34 10.96 -5.91
N ILE A 253 12.37 10.47 -5.26
CA ILE A 253 12.75 9.07 -5.24
C ILE A 253 12.61 8.55 -3.82
N SER A 254 12.04 7.37 -3.66
CA SER A 254 11.95 6.71 -2.37
C SER A 254 12.49 5.29 -2.44
N TRP A 255 13.13 4.86 -1.35
CA TRP A 255 13.46 3.47 -1.10
C TRP A 255 12.68 3.00 0.12
N GLN A 256 11.95 1.90 -0.06
CA GLN A 256 11.17 1.27 0.99
C GLN A 256 11.62 -0.17 1.16
N LYS A 257 11.84 -0.58 2.40
CA LYS A 257 12.06 -1.97 2.79
C LYS A 257 10.91 -2.45 3.64
N VAL A 258 10.35 -3.60 3.30
CA VAL A 258 9.24 -4.22 4.02
C VAL A 258 9.61 -5.64 4.39
N PHE A 259 9.56 -5.96 5.67
CA PHE A 259 9.57 -7.32 6.20
C PHE A 259 8.15 -7.66 6.66
N ASP A 260 7.58 -8.76 6.19
CA ASP A 260 6.21 -9.17 6.55
C ASP A 260 6.13 -10.69 6.74
N SER A 261 6.04 -11.11 8.00
CA SER A 261 5.90 -12.51 8.42
C SER A 261 4.54 -12.80 9.05
N ARG A 262 3.53 -11.95 8.79
CA ARG A 262 2.17 -12.17 9.31
C ARG A 262 1.56 -13.43 8.72
N ASP A 263 0.80 -14.14 9.53
CA ASP A 263 0.05 -15.33 9.13
C ASP A 263 -1.12 -15.00 8.17
N ASN A 264 -1.72 -13.83 8.31
CA ASN A 264 -2.75 -13.30 7.43
C ASN A 264 -2.54 -11.79 7.25
N VAL A 265 -2.70 -11.30 6.01
CA VAL A 265 -2.50 -9.88 5.69
C VAL A 265 -3.67 -9.03 6.18
N TYR A 266 -4.90 -9.57 6.15
CA TYR A 266 -6.13 -8.85 6.50
C TYR A 266 -6.45 -8.94 8.00
N GLU A 267 -6.43 -10.14 8.54
CA GLU A 267 -6.72 -10.42 9.95
C GLU A 267 -5.56 -11.17 10.61
N PRO A 268 -4.43 -10.47 10.86
CA PRO A 268 -3.26 -11.11 11.42
C PRO A 268 -3.49 -11.52 12.87
N THR A 269 -3.13 -12.76 13.19
CA THR A 269 -3.13 -13.28 14.56
C THR A 269 -1.73 -13.48 15.13
N ARG A 270 -0.73 -13.63 14.26
CA ARG A 270 0.68 -13.83 14.61
C ARG A 270 1.60 -13.18 13.59
N GLY A 271 2.83 -12.95 14.00
CA GLY A 271 3.88 -12.44 13.14
C GLY A 271 4.11 -10.96 13.28
N LYS A 272 4.93 -10.43 12.39
CA LYS A 272 5.39 -9.03 12.43
C LYS A 272 5.38 -8.43 11.03
N ARG A 273 5.12 -7.13 10.96
CA ARG A 273 5.38 -6.34 9.76
C ARG A 273 6.23 -5.13 10.15
N LEU A 274 7.39 -5.00 9.52
CA LEU A 274 8.29 -3.87 9.69
C LEU A 274 8.43 -3.19 8.34
N SER A 275 8.32 -1.87 8.30
CA SER A 275 8.60 -1.11 7.10
C SER A 275 9.41 0.15 7.42
N SER A 276 10.35 0.46 6.56
CA SER A 276 11.09 1.72 6.57
C SER A 276 11.09 2.32 5.19
N THR A 277 10.85 3.63 5.10
CA THR A 277 10.86 4.38 3.85
C THR A 277 11.78 5.58 4.01
N LEU A 278 12.70 5.72 3.09
CA LEU A 278 13.52 6.93 2.89
C LEU A 278 13.08 7.59 1.60
N GLN A 279 12.73 8.85 1.64
CA GLN A 279 12.30 9.63 0.48
C GLN A 279 13.18 10.87 0.35
N TRP A 280 13.61 11.12 -0.84
CA TRP A 280 14.38 12.28 -1.27
C TRP A 280 13.56 13.03 -2.30
N GLY A 281 13.14 14.27 -2.01
CA GLY A 281 12.37 15.13 -2.89
C GLY A 281 13.18 16.32 -3.37
N GLY A 282 12.96 16.70 -4.62
CA GLY A 282 13.58 17.87 -5.22
C GLY A 282 15.08 17.73 -5.49
N HIS A 283 15.87 18.74 -5.14
CA HIS A 283 17.30 18.82 -5.42
C HIS A 283 17.59 18.58 -6.92
N GLY A 284 18.38 17.58 -7.27
CA GLY A 284 18.70 17.24 -8.66
C GLY A 284 17.52 16.66 -9.48
N LEU A 285 16.39 16.32 -8.84
CA LEU A 285 15.19 15.79 -9.51
C LEU A 285 14.26 16.92 -10.01
N GLY A 286 14.53 18.17 -9.64
CA GLY A 286 13.66 19.31 -9.93
C GLY A 286 12.37 19.31 -9.11
N GLY A 287 11.43 20.19 -9.47
CA GLY A 287 10.23 20.46 -8.68
C GLY A 287 10.40 21.68 -7.78
N ASP A 288 9.35 21.98 -7.01
CA ASP A 288 9.29 23.21 -6.20
C ASP A 288 9.78 23.02 -4.76
N PHE A 289 9.97 21.75 -4.31
CA PHE A 289 10.25 21.42 -2.93
C PHE A 289 11.52 20.57 -2.79
N ASN A 290 12.34 20.87 -1.78
CA ASN A 290 13.58 20.16 -1.47
C ASN A 290 13.55 19.59 -0.07
N PHE A 291 13.49 18.26 0.08
CA PHE A 291 13.35 17.61 1.37
C PHE A 291 13.95 16.21 1.43
N TYR A 292 14.18 15.76 2.65
CA TYR A 292 14.42 14.37 3.03
C TYR A 292 13.37 13.93 4.04
N LYS A 293 12.83 12.75 3.87
CA LYS A 293 11.76 12.20 4.72
C LYS A 293 12.03 10.75 5.06
N PHE A 294 11.95 10.42 6.34
CA PHE A 294 12.05 9.05 6.86
C PHE A 294 10.77 8.66 7.55
N THR A 295 10.22 7.49 7.23
CA THR A 295 9.07 6.91 7.90
C THR A 295 9.40 5.47 8.31
N GLY A 296 9.24 5.17 9.60
CA GLY A 296 9.35 3.82 10.14
C GLY A 296 8.01 3.34 10.71
N GLU A 297 7.66 2.09 10.45
CA GLU A 297 6.50 1.44 11.06
C GLU A 297 6.84 0.02 11.48
N ALA A 298 6.41 -0.36 12.68
CA ALA A 298 6.48 -1.71 13.20
C ALA A 298 5.09 -2.15 13.67
N ARG A 299 4.66 -3.34 13.26
CA ARG A 299 3.45 -4.01 13.75
C ARG A 299 3.81 -5.39 14.25
N THR A 300 3.25 -5.82 15.38
CA THR A 300 3.40 -7.18 15.90
C THR A 300 2.08 -7.69 16.42
N TYR A 301 1.86 -8.99 16.23
CA TYR A 301 0.62 -9.67 16.58
C TYR A 301 0.95 -10.92 17.38
N LYS A 302 0.24 -11.10 18.49
CA LYS A 302 0.40 -12.25 19.37
C LYS A 302 -0.96 -12.83 19.70
N LYS A 303 -1.20 -14.05 19.27
CA LYS A 303 -2.39 -14.81 19.68
C LYS A 303 -2.26 -15.16 21.16
N VAL A 304 -3.24 -14.77 21.97
CA VAL A 304 -3.25 -14.96 23.44
C VAL A 304 -4.38 -15.91 23.90
N GLY A 305 -5.33 -16.21 23.02
CA GLY A 305 -6.42 -17.11 23.31
C GLY A 305 -7.13 -17.57 22.03
N ASN A 306 -8.30 -18.23 22.18
CA ASN A 306 -9.12 -18.62 21.03
C ASN A 306 -9.72 -17.35 20.38
N LYS A 307 -9.29 -17.04 19.15
CA LYS A 307 -9.63 -15.79 18.43
C LYS A 307 -9.32 -14.49 19.19
N GLN A 308 -8.40 -14.55 20.17
CA GLN A 308 -7.95 -13.38 20.92
C GLN A 308 -6.53 -13.00 20.50
N VAL A 309 -6.30 -11.72 20.23
CA VAL A 309 -5.03 -11.21 19.69
C VAL A 309 -4.64 -9.92 20.41
N LEU A 310 -3.39 -9.84 20.84
CA LEU A 310 -2.73 -8.59 21.18
C LEU A 310 -2.03 -8.06 19.92
N ALA A 311 -2.33 -6.84 19.54
CA ALA A 311 -1.73 -6.15 18.41
C ALA A 311 -1.06 -4.85 18.89
N PHE A 312 0.16 -4.63 18.43
CA PHE A 312 0.91 -3.42 18.70
C PHE A 312 1.38 -2.80 17.39
N ARG A 313 1.27 -1.48 17.30
CA ARG A 313 1.76 -0.68 16.19
C ARG A 313 2.58 0.49 16.72
N GLY A 314 3.74 0.71 16.13
CA GLY A 314 4.55 1.90 16.36
C GLY A 314 4.88 2.55 15.03
N ARG A 315 4.71 3.87 14.92
CA ARG A 315 5.10 4.69 13.78
C ARG A 315 5.96 5.84 14.25
N ILE A 316 6.99 6.14 13.49
CA ILE A 316 7.83 7.32 13.67
C ILE A 316 8.07 7.97 12.33
N GLY A 317 8.17 9.27 12.33
CA GLY A 317 8.45 10.04 11.14
C GLY A 317 9.36 11.23 11.43
N TRP A 318 10.26 11.50 10.51
CA TRP A 318 11.13 12.66 10.55
C TRP A 318 11.38 13.17 9.13
N ALA A 319 11.21 14.47 8.94
CA ALA A 319 11.52 15.14 7.70
C ALA A 319 12.29 16.44 7.95
N VAL A 320 13.10 16.82 6.98
CA VAL A 320 13.86 18.08 6.95
C VAL A 320 13.79 18.69 5.55
N GLY A 321 13.97 20.00 5.46
CA GLY A 321 13.87 20.75 4.22
C GLY A 321 12.50 21.37 3.99
N ASP A 322 12.20 21.72 2.75
CA ASP A 322 10.96 22.38 2.37
C ASP A 322 9.92 21.33 1.95
N LEU A 323 9.09 20.92 2.91
CA LEU A 323 8.01 19.99 2.64
C LEU A 323 6.74 20.73 2.24
N PRO A 324 6.10 20.35 1.13
CA PRO A 324 4.75 20.81 0.85
C PRO A 324 3.76 20.25 1.87
N TYR A 325 2.66 20.95 2.07
CA TYR A 325 1.60 20.57 2.99
C TYR A 325 1.13 19.11 2.85
N SER A 326 1.03 18.64 1.60
CA SER A 326 0.64 17.27 1.26
C SER A 326 1.63 16.18 1.70
N GLN A 327 2.85 16.55 2.05
CA GLN A 327 3.92 15.63 2.48
C GLN A 327 4.17 15.68 3.99
N LEU A 328 3.53 16.58 4.73
CA LEU A 328 3.61 16.59 6.19
C LEU A 328 3.05 15.29 6.76
N TYR A 329 3.58 14.85 7.88
CA TYR A 329 2.96 13.78 8.65
C TYR A 329 1.71 14.30 9.33
N THR A 330 0.71 13.44 9.44
CA THR A 330 -0.56 13.74 10.08
C THR A 330 -0.91 12.70 11.12
N ILE A 331 -1.50 13.12 12.22
CA ILE A 331 -1.97 12.30 13.33
C ILE A 331 -3.34 12.82 13.76
N GLY A 332 -4.27 11.91 13.97
CA GLY A 332 -5.67 12.12 14.29
C GLY A 332 -6.53 11.17 13.46
N GLY A 333 -7.73 10.89 13.91
CA GLY A 333 -8.67 10.01 13.24
C GLY A 333 -8.48 8.52 13.50
N SER A 334 -9.30 7.72 12.85
CA SER A 334 -9.47 6.27 13.09
C SER A 334 -8.20 5.44 12.92
N ASP A 335 -7.27 5.90 12.09
CA ASP A 335 -6.04 5.15 11.74
C ASP A 335 -4.85 5.47 12.64
N SER A 336 -4.93 6.47 13.51
CA SER A 336 -3.75 6.92 14.26
C SER A 336 -4.04 7.26 15.72
N LEU A 337 -4.81 8.30 15.98
CA LEU A 337 -5.18 8.76 17.31
C LEU A 337 -6.71 8.93 17.34
N ARG A 338 -7.40 7.85 17.71
CA ARG A 338 -8.87 7.80 17.75
C ARG A 338 -9.40 8.83 18.77
N ALA A 339 -10.62 9.31 18.59
CA ALA A 339 -11.25 10.40 19.36
C ALA A 339 -10.68 11.81 19.12
N TYR A 340 -9.75 11.96 18.17
CA TYR A 340 -9.31 13.24 17.64
C TYR A 340 -9.78 13.39 16.21
N GLU A 341 -9.89 14.64 15.72
CA GLU A 341 -10.27 14.92 14.33
C GLU A 341 -9.26 14.33 13.34
N ASP A 342 -9.71 13.97 12.15
CA ASP A 342 -8.85 13.43 11.11
C ASP A 342 -7.76 14.47 10.77
N ASP A 343 -6.50 14.02 10.79
CA ASP A 343 -5.34 14.85 10.48
C ASP A 343 -5.18 16.11 11.37
N GLN A 344 -5.72 16.08 12.58
CA GLN A 344 -5.69 17.22 13.50
C GLN A 344 -4.29 17.73 13.78
N TYR A 345 -3.34 16.83 14.06
CA TYR A 345 -1.93 17.18 14.28
C TYR A 345 -1.12 16.92 13.03
N ARG A 346 -0.23 17.87 12.71
CA ARG A 346 0.60 17.76 11.51
C ARG A 346 1.98 18.36 11.69
N GLY A 347 2.94 17.89 10.90
CA GLY A 347 4.30 18.43 10.95
C GLY A 347 5.34 17.58 10.25
N LYS A 348 6.58 18.04 10.32
CA LYS A 348 7.77 17.34 9.80
C LYS A 348 8.21 16.18 10.68
N LYS A 349 7.69 16.10 11.91
CA LYS A 349 8.02 15.06 12.90
C LYS A 349 6.75 14.44 13.41
N MET A 350 6.77 13.12 13.64
CA MET A 350 5.64 12.42 14.21
C MET A 350 6.06 11.19 15.02
N TYR A 351 5.23 10.81 15.98
CA TYR A 351 5.17 9.47 16.54
C TYR A 351 3.72 9.05 16.74
N ASN A 352 3.46 7.75 16.65
CA ASN A 352 2.17 7.15 16.96
C ASN A 352 2.37 5.73 17.46
N PHE A 353 1.76 5.39 18.60
CA PHE A 353 1.76 4.06 19.17
C PHE A 353 0.33 3.64 19.44
N THR A 354 0.00 2.43 19.03
CA THR A 354 -1.29 1.80 19.26
C THR A 354 -1.08 0.45 19.93
N ALA A 355 -1.84 0.17 20.97
CA ALA A 355 -1.99 -1.15 21.55
C ALA A 355 -3.46 -1.56 21.47
N GLU A 356 -3.75 -2.77 21.00
CA GLU A 356 -5.10 -3.29 20.88
C GLU A 356 -5.19 -4.71 21.43
N TYR A 357 -6.25 -4.97 22.20
CA TYR A 357 -6.69 -6.31 22.53
C TYR A 357 -7.96 -6.62 21.76
N ARG A 358 -7.86 -7.53 20.79
CA ARG A 358 -8.96 -7.97 19.92
C ARG A 358 -9.55 -9.26 20.45
N PHE A 359 -10.88 -9.34 20.53
CA PHE A 359 -11.59 -10.50 21.06
C PHE A 359 -12.91 -10.75 20.33
N PRO A 360 -13.38 -12.00 20.27
CA PRO A 360 -14.68 -12.30 19.69
C PRO A 360 -15.78 -11.90 20.70
N ILE A 361 -16.84 -11.23 20.20
CA ILE A 361 -18.06 -10.95 20.95
C ILE A 361 -19.11 -11.99 20.60
N TRP A 362 -19.29 -12.23 19.30
CA TRP A 362 -20.26 -13.18 18.78
C TRP A 362 -19.69 -13.79 17.48
N ASN A 363 -20.42 -14.74 16.85
CA ASN A 363 -19.94 -15.57 15.73
C ASN A 363 -19.16 -14.81 14.64
N LYS A 364 -19.66 -13.65 14.20
CA LYS A 364 -19.04 -12.80 13.17
C LYS A 364 -18.73 -11.38 13.65
N VAL A 365 -18.87 -11.13 14.96
CA VAL A 365 -18.65 -9.82 15.55
C VAL A 365 -17.46 -9.90 16.49
N SER A 366 -16.49 -9.02 16.27
CA SER A 366 -15.31 -8.87 17.12
C SER A 366 -15.31 -7.49 17.76
N GLY A 367 -14.78 -7.40 18.97
CA GLY A 367 -14.50 -6.15 19.66
C GLY A 367 -13.01 -5.91 19.79
N ALA A 368 -12.64 -4.66 20.05
CA ALA A 368 -11.30 -4.30 20.40
C ALA A 368 -11.29 -3.27 21.53
N LEU A 369 -10.46 -3.50 22.53
CA LEU A 369 -10.04 -2.47 23.48
C LEU A 369 -8.70 -1.93 23.01
N PHE A 370 -8.55 -0.62 23.00
CA PHE A 370 -7.35 0.00 22.47
C PHE A 370 -6.85 1.16 23.34
N THR A 371 -5.61 1.51 23.15
CA THR A 371 -5.05 2.79 23.55
C THR A 371 -4.13 3.30 22.46
N ASP A 372 -4.27 4.59 22.12
CA ASP A 372 -3.42 5.27 21.15
C ASP A 372 -2.66 6.39 21.85
N LEU A 373 -1.41 6.56 21.44
CA LEU A 373 -0.56 7.69 21.82
C LEU A 373 0.01 8.27 20.53
N GLY A 374 -0.07 9.57 20.34
CA GLY A 374 0.45 10.16 19.10
C GLY A 374 0.55 11.67 19.13
N ASP A 375 1.42 12.16 18.25
CA ASP A 375 1.56 13.58 17.95
C ASP A 375 2.28 13.80 16.62
N ALA A 376 2.02 14.96 15.99
CA ALA A 376 2.80 15.48 14.89
C ALA A 376 3.03 16.97 15.08
N TRP A 377 4.26 17.42 14.87
CA TRP A 377 4.68 18.81 15.16
C TRP A 377 5.76 19.29 14.18
N ASP A 378 6.11 20.57 14.25
CA ASP A 378 7.08 21.23 13.38
C ASP A 378 6.50 21.43 11.95
N ALA A 379 5.50 22.30 11.85
CA ALA A 379 4.84 22.69 10.60
C ALA A 379 5.03 24.19 10.31
N PRO A 380 6.24 24.67 9.99
CA PRO A 380 6.56 26.10 9.92
C PRO A 380 5.79 26.83 8.83
N ASN A 381 5.34 26.16 7.78
CA ASN A 381 4.59 26.75 6.67
C ASN A 381 3.07 26.69 6.88
N VAL A 382 2.61 26.36 8.10
CA VAL A 382 1.19 26.27 8.44
C VAL A 382 0.90 27.28 9.55
N PRO A 383 0.55 28.54 9.23
CA PRO A 383 0.49 29.66 10.20
C PRO A 383 -0.52 29.49 11.32
N TRP A 384 -1.57 28.70 11.10
CA TRP A 384 -2.64 28.45 12.09
C TRP A 384 -2.33 27.27 13.01
N PHE A 385 -1.21 26.61 12.80
CA PHE A 385 -0.81 25.44 13.54
C PHE A 385 0.51 25.71 14.27
N SER A 386 0.42 26.31 15.43
CA SER A 386 1.56 26.59 16.31
C SER A 386 1.61 25.54 17.40
N HIS A 387 2.07 24.33 17.05
CA HIS A 387 2.06 23.19 17.93
C HIS A 387 3.47 22.73 18.29
N SER A 388 3.74 22.59 19.59
CA SER A 388 4.93 21.96 20.16
C SER A 388 4.63 20.51 20.48
N LYS A 389 5.65 19.67 20.48
CA LYS A 389 5.54 18.25 20.83
C LYS A 389 4.81 18.06 22.16
N THR A 390 3.76 17.24 22.16
CA THR A 390 2.96 16.86 23.31
C THR A 390 2.75 15.35 23.40
N PHE A 391 2.03 14.90 24.42
CA PHE A 391 1.52 13.55 24.55
C PHE A 391 -0.01 13.58 24.47
N ASN A 392 -0.56 13.20 23.34
CA ASN A 392 -1.99 13.05 23.16
C ASN A 392 -2.34 11.55 23.23
N ALA A 393 -3.39 11.21 23.95
CA ALA A 393 -3.82 9.85 24.16
C ALA A 393 -5.32 9.67 23.96
N SER A 394 -5.71 8.48 23.51
CA SER A 394 -7.11 8.03 23.47
C SER A 394 -7.23 6.59 23.91
N VAL A 395 -8.38 6.24 24.49
CA VAL A 395 -8.70 4.90 25.00
C VAL A 395 -10.08 4.48 24.55
#